data_ce9514646b8cfc95482e3d0408942379
#
_entry.id   ce9514646b8cfc95482e3d0408942379
#
_cell.length_a   1.000
_cell.length_b   1.000
_cell.length_c   1.000
_cell.angle_alpha   90.00
_cell.angle_beta   90.00
_cell.angle_gamma   90.00
#
_symmetry.space_group_name_H-M   'P 1'
#
loop_
_entity.id
_entity.type
_entity.pdbx_description
1 polymer ?
#
loop_
_entity_poly.entity_id
_entity_poly.type
_entity_poly.pdbx_seq_one_letter_code
_entity_poly.pdbx_strand_id
1 'polypeptide(L)'
;MTTAENTKFAKAADGTRIAYQLSGEGPELLLLAGQANNHHWWDGVRDDFAAVRTTITLDYRGTGASDKPTTPYSTEIFAADALSVLDELGVEEADVYGTSMGGRTAQIIAGRHPERVRRLILGCTSPGGDHGFERSDAVRRSLGQLDREAARRALTELMYTPAWLAEHAGPHQTMGDPDMPDHARRLHLRASAEHDAWDLLPAIGSQTLVLHGTDDVFNPAANAPLLAERIPGARLSMIEGARHAYFEEFRAQAGPIVLDFLAGC
;
A
#
# COMPACT_ATOMS: atom_id res chain seq x y z
N MET A 1 16.47 -15.64 -12.63
CA MET A 1 17.43 -14.57 -13.02
C MET A 1 16.64 -13.29 -12.89
N THR A 2 16.77 -12.59 -11.78
CA THR A 2 16.23 -11.23 -11.63
C THR A 2 16.97 -10.34 -12.60
N THR A 3 16.31 -9.97 -13.68
CA THR A 3 16.74 -8.85 -14.52
C THR A 3 16.84 -7.65 -13.57
N ALA A 4 18.01 -7.00 -13.53
CA ALA A 4 18.15 -5.71 -12.86
C ALA A 4 17.00 -4.83 -13.38
N GLU A 5 15.97 -4.62 -12.56
CA GLU A 5 14.85 -3.77 -12.93
C GLU A 5 15.41 -2.41 -13.28
N ASN A 6 14.97 -1.88 -14.41
CA ASN A 6 15.44 -0.60 -14.93
C ASN A 6 14.86 0.52 -14.05
N THR A 7 15.44 0.69 -12.86
CA THR A 7 15.02 1.71 -11.88
C THR A 7 15.26 3.09 -12.46
N LYS A 8 14.19 3.87 -12.57
CA LYS A 8 14.18 5.27 -12.99
C LYS A 8 13.92 6.18 -11.80
N PHE A 9 14.05 7.48 -11.99
CA PHE A 9 13.90 8.45 -10.91
C PHE A 9 13.03 9.63 -11.35
N ALA A 10 12.04 9.97 -10.55
CA ALA A 10 11.33 11.23 -10.59
C ALA A 10 11.91 12.19 -9.53
N LYS A 11 11.69 13.47 -9.68
CA LYS A 11 12.12 14.49 -8.73
C LYS A 11 10.91 15.14 -8.07
N ALA A 12 10.75 14.93 -6.78
CA ALA A 12 9.73 15.61 -5.99
C ALA A 12 10.00 17.13 -5.88
N ALA A 13 8.98 17.89 -5.50
CA ALA A 13 9.05 19.35 -5.42
C ALA A 13 10.14 19.88 -4.48
N ASP A 14 10.48 19.12 -3.43
CA ASP A 14 11.56 19.45 -2.48
C ASP A 14 12.96 18.99 -2.95
N GLY A 15 13.03 18.42 -4.17
CA GLY A 15 14.26 17.91 -4.78
C GLY A 15 14.59 16.46 -4.45
N THR A 16 13.82 15.78 -3.58
CA THR A 16 14.00 14.36 -3.25
C THR A 16 13.82 13.51 -4.51
N ARG A 17 14.75 12.58 -4.76
CA ARG A 17 14.65 11.63 -5.87
C ARG A 17 13.82 10.44 -5.43
N ILE A 18 12.80 10.11 -6.21
CA ILE A 18 11.89 8.98 -5.99
C ILE A 18 12.17 7.93 -7.07
N ALA A 19 12.64 6.77 -6.64
CA ALA A 19 12.87 5.63 -7.53
C ALA A 19 11.55 4.97 -7.90
N TYR A 20 11.41 4.58 -9.17
CA TYR A 20 10.23 3.87 -9.66
C TYR A 20 10.59 2.84 -10.73
N GLN A 21 9.71 1.86 -10.92
CA GLN A 21 9.86 0.77 -11.87
C GLN A 21 8.58 0.61 -12.68
N LEU A 22 8.74 0.28 -13.96
CA LEU A 22 7.66 0.00 -14.88
C LEU A 22 7.68 -1.47 -15.31
N SER A 23 6.52 -2.08 -15.45
CA SER A 23 6.36 -3.42 -16.02
C SER A 23 5.01 -3.58 -16.70
N GLY A 24 4.97 -4.33 -17.78
CA GLY A 24 3.77 -4.59 -18.57
C GLY A 24 3.42 -3.47 -19.56
N GLU A 25 2.30 -3.68 -20.25
CA GLU A 25 1.74 -2.74 -21.23
C GLU A 25 0.22 -2.63 -21.03
N GLY A 26 -0.34 -1.46 -21.27
CA GLY A 26 -1.76 -1.17 -21.13
C GLY A 26 -2.05 0.06 -20.27
N PRO A 27 -3.29 0.26 -19.82
CA PRO A 27 -3.63 1.37 -18.95
C PRO A 27 -2.81 1.37 -17.66
N GLU A 28 -2.44 2.56 -17.19
CA GLU A 28 -1.56 2.75 -16.05
C GLU A 28 -2.22 2.32 -14.74
N LEU A 29 -1.46 1.56 -13.93
CA LEU A 29 -1.81 1.14 -12.58
C LEU A 29 -0.69 1.50 -11.61
N LEU A 30 -0.92 2.50 -10.78
CA LEU A 30 -0.02 2.88 -9.70
C LEU A 30 -0.22 1.96 -8.49
N LEU A 31 0.84 1.26 -8.10
CA LEU A 31 0.86 0.30 -6.99
C LEU A 31 1.60 0.91 -5.78
N LEU A 32 0.88 1.19 -4.70
CA LEU A 32 1.40 1.83 -3.50
C LEU A 32 1.59 0.82 -2.37
N ALA A 33 2.84 0.62 -1.97
CA ALA A 33 3.26 -0.39 -1.00
C ALA A 33 2.86 -0.05 0.46
N GLY A 34 2.93 -1.05 1.33
CA GLY A 34 2.76 -0.88 2.78
C GLY A 34 3.92 -0.13 3.44
N GLN A 35 3.73 0.22 4.72
CA GLN A 35 4.68 1.00 5.52
C GLN A 35 6.05 0.35 5.57
N ALA A 36 7.10 1.17 5.39
CA ALA A 36 8.50 0.77 5.46
C ALA A 36 8.88 -0.32 4.44
N ASN A 37 8.13 -0.46 3.37
CA ASN A 37 8.43 -1.35 2.25
C ASN A 37 8.84 -0.54 1.02
N ASN A 38 9.59 -1.18 0.13
CA ASN A 38 9.94 -0.70 -1.19
C ASN A 38 9.07 -1.37 -2.26
N HIS A 39 9.39 -1.21 -3.54
CA HIS A 39 8.64 -1.77 -4.66
C HIS A 39 8.50 -3.31 -4.63
N HIS A 40 9.41 -4.03 -3.97
CA HIS A 40 9.36 -5.49 -3.82
C HIS A 40 8.13 -6.00 -3.04
N TRP A 41 7.42 -5.10 -2.34
CA TRP A 41 6.12 -5.43 -1.73
C TRP A 41 5.15 -6.10 -2.71
N TRP A 42 5.25 -5.79 -3.99
CA TRP A 42 4.34 -6.24 -5.02
C TRP A 42 4.83 -7.45 -5.82
N ASP A 43 6.08 -7.92 -5.59
CA ASP A 43 6.71 -8.98 -6.40
C ASP A 43 5.85 -10.25 -6.51
N GLY A 44 5.15 -10.64 -5.43
CA GLY A 44 4.31 -11.82 -5.42
C GLY A 44 3.09 -11.78 -6.36
N VAL A 45 2.66 -10.58 -6.78
CA VAL A 45 1.40 -10.39 -7.54
C VAL A 45 1.51 -9.44 -8.73
N ARG A 46 2.60 -8.70 -8.86
CA ARG A 46 2.76 -7.65 -9.88
C ARG A 46 2.59 -8.17 -11.30
N ASP A 47 3.09 -9.37 -11.58
CA ASP A 47 3.03 -9.96 -12.92
C ASP A 47 1.59 -10.23 -13.38
N ASP A 48 0.65 -10.50 -12.46
CA ASP A 48 -0.76 -10.66 -12.82
C ASP A 48 -1.35 -9.37 -13.37
N PHE A 49 -0.98 -8.24 -12.75
CA PHE A 49 -1.41 -6.92 -13.21
C PHE A 49 -0.64 -6.49 -14.45
N ALA A 50 0.66 -6.74 -14.51
CA ALA A 50 1.52 -6.40 -15.64
C ALA A 50 1.14 -7.13 -16.95
N ALA A 51 0.40 -8.25 -16.84
CA ALA A 51 -0.11 -8.95 -18.02
C ALA A 51 -1.13 -8.11 -18.83
N VAL A 52 -1.80 -7.13 -18.21
CA VAL A 52 -2.88 -6.34 -18.83
C VAL A 52 -2.82 -4.84 -18.47
N ARG A 53 -1.80 -4.40 -17.75
CA ARG A 53 -1.60 -3.01 -17.28
C ARG A 53 -0.14 -2.61 -17.39
N THR A 54 0.13 -1.35 -17.56
CA THR A 54 1.43 -0.76 -17.22
C THR A 54 1.47 -0.52 -15.71
N THR A 55 2.12 -1.41 -14.97
CA THR A 55 2.28 -1.27 -13.52
C THR A 55 3.40 -0.29 -13.20
N ILE A 56 3.11 0.68 -12.33
CA ILE A 56 4.05 1.67 -11.81
C ILE A 56 4.20 1.38 -10.32
N THR A 57 5.38 0.92 -9.90
CA THR A 57 5.74 0.79 -8.48
C THR A 57 6.77 1.85 -8.13
N LEU A 58 6.83 2.26 -6.88
CA LEU A 58 7.81 3.22 -6.41
C LEU A 58 8.39 2.81 -5.05
N ASP A 59 9.59 3.30 -4.79
CA ASP A 59 10.17 3.29 -3.45
C ASP A 59 9.80 4.61 -2.79
N TYR A 60 9.06 4.56 -1.69
CA TYR A 60 8.81 5.78 -0.92
C TYR A 60 10.12 6.44 -0.49
N ARG A 61 10.15 7.77 -0.31
CA ARG A 61 11.28 8.40 0.37
C ARG A 61 11.63 7.65 1.65
N GLY A 62 12.91 7.37 1.86
CA GLY A 62 13.35 6.56 2.99
C GLY A 62 13.49 5.07 2.73
N THR A 63 13.03 4.54 1.58
CA THR A 63 13.13 3.12 1.22
C THR A 63 13.84 2.90 -0.10
N GLY A 64 14.23 1.66 -0.37
CA GLY A 64 14.81 1.21 -1.65
C GLY A 64 15.89 2.11 -2.19
N ALA A 65 15.78 2.45 -3.48
CA ALA A 65 16.72 3.33 -4.18
C ALA A 65 16.36 4.83 -4.08
N SER A 66 15.21 5.18 -3.47
CA SER A 66 14.84 6.57 -3.23
C SER A 66 15.72 7.25 -2.20
N ASP A 67 15.81 8.57 -2.28
CA ASP A 67 16.53 9.38 -1.30
C ASP A 67 15.92 9.22 0.10
N LYS A 68 16.75 9.38 1.13
CA LYS A 68 16.39 9.13 2.53
C LYS A 68 16.55 10.39 3.40
N PRO A 69 15.79 11.48 3.10
CA PRO A 69 15.91 12.73 3.84
C PRO A 69 15.54 12.56 5.32
N THR A 70 16.03 13.46 6.16
CA THR A 70 15.74 13.48 7.61
C THR A 70 14.61 14.45 7.97
N THR A 71 14.05 15.15 6.98
CA THR A 71 12.87 16.01 7.14
C THR A 71 11.64 15.18 7.52
N PRO A 72 10.60 15.77 8.12
CA PRO A 72 9.37 15.06 8.44
C PRO A 72 8.74 14.40 7.20
N TYR A 73 8.12 13.23 7.39
CA TYR A 73 7.31 12.53 6.40
C TYR A 73 5.83 12.62 6.81
N SER A 74 4.95 12.58 5.83
CA SER A 74 3.50 12.42 6.04
C SER A 74 2.90 11.68 4.85
N THR A 75 1.65 11.23 4.97
CA THR A 75 0.94 10.59 3.86
C THR A 75 0.67 11.56 2.72
N GLU A 76 0.55 12.88 2.99
CA GLU A 76 0.48 13.93 1.98
C GLU A 76 1.80 14.06 1.20
N ILE A 77 2.94 13.96 1.89
CA ILE A 77 4.25 13.99 1.23
C ILE A 77 4.42 12.74 0.37
N PHE A 78 4.03 11.56 0.85
CA PHE A 78 4.05 10.34 0.04
C PHE A 78 3.11 10.42 -1.17
N ALA A 79 1.96 11.06 -1.03
CA ALA A 79 1.05 11.33 -2.14
C ALA A 79 1.69 12.26 -3.19
N ALA A 80 2.32 13.35 -2.75
CA ALA A 80 3.03 14.26 -3.64
C ALA A 80 4.22 13.57 -4.35
N ASP A 81 4.95 12.69 -3.66
CA ASP A 81 6.01 11.89 -4.26
C ASP A 81 5.47 10.96 -5.35
N ALA A 82 4.37 10.28 -5.09
CA ALA A 82 3.73 9.39 -6.05
C ALA A 82 3.20 10.16 -7.27
N LEU A 83 2.62 11.34 -7.07
CA LEU A 83 2.19 12.22 -8.15
C LEU A 83 3.38 12.71 -8.98
N SER A 84 4.54 13.01 -8.36
CA SER A 84 5.74 13.40 -9.11
C SER A 84 6.25 12.30 -10.04
N VAL A 85 6.03 11.03 -9.69
CA VAL A 85 6.33 9.89 -10.57
C VAL A 85 5.37 9.87 -11.77
N LEU A 86 4.06 10.09 -11.55
CA LEU A 86 3.10 10.18 -12.65
C LEU A 86 3.41 11.36 -13.58
N ASP A 87 3.79 12.51 -13.02
CA ASP A 87 4.17 13.71 -13.77
C ASP A 87 5.42 13.47 -14.61
N GLU A 88 6.46 12.82 -14.08
CA GLU A 88 7.67 12.44 -14.81
C GLU A 88 7.37 11.50 -15.99
N LEU A 89 6.33 10.66 -15.84
CA LEU A 89 5.88 9.74 -16.88
C LEU A 89 4.91 10.38 -17.89
N GLY A 90 4.44 11.61 -17.65
CA GLY A 90 3.40 12.25 -18.46
C GLY A 90 2.03 11.59 -18.32
N VAL A 91 1.78 10.89 -17.18
CA VAL A 91 0.52 10.21 -16.88
C VAL A 91 -0.42 11.20 -16.19
N GLU A 92 -1.46 11.65 -16.89
CA GLU A 92 -2.43 12.60 -16.35
C GLU A 92 -3.38 11.93 -15.34
N GLU A 93 -3.83 10.69 -15.63
CA GLU A 93 -4.75 9.92 -14.81
C GLU A 93 -4.34 8.44 -14.79
N ALA A 94 -4.40 7.80 -13.63
CA ALA A 94 -4.09 6.37 -13.46
C ALA A 94 -5.15 5.65 -12.62
N ASP A 95 -5.22 4.32 -12.75
CA ASP A 95 -5.80 3.48 -11.70
C ASP A 95 -4.82 3.42 -10.53
N VAL A 96 -5.32 3.45 -9.29
CA VAL A 96 -4.48 3.46 -8.08
C VAL A 96 -4.87 2.29 -7.18
N TYR A 97 -3.92 1.45 -6.86
CA TYR A 97 -4.10 0.38 -5.87
C TYR A 97 -3.10 0.56 -4.73
N GLY A 98 -3.60 0.95 -3.57
CA GLY A 98 -2.80 1.10 -2.35
C GLY A 98 -3.22 0.11 -1.28
N THR A 99 -2.23 -0.53 -0.63
CA THR A 99 -2.46 -1.43 0.51
C THR A 99 -1.84 -0.86 1.78
N SER A 100 -2.49 -1.04 2.93
CA SER A 100 -1.97 -0.58 4.23
C SER A 100 -1.65 0.93 4.22
N MET A 101 -0.43 1.35 4.49
CA MET A 101 0.01 2.75 4.34
C MET A 101 -0.15 3.26 2.90
N GLY A 102 0.05 2.41 1.90
CA GLY A 102 -0.21 2.77 0.50
C GLY A 102 -1.68 3.10 0.26
N GLY A 103 -2.61 2.43 0.94
CA GLY A 103 -4.02 2.77 0.93
C GLY A 103 -4.32 4.12 1.58
N ARG A 104 -3.61 4.48 2.66
CA ARG A 104 -3.68 5.81 3.27
C ARG A 104 -3.19 6.91 2.30
N THR A 105 -2.06 6.65 1.64
CA THR A 105 -1.53 7.54 0.60
C THR A 105 -2.50 7.68 -0.57
N ALA A 106 -3.11 6.58 -1.02
CA ALA A 106 -4.10 6.58 -2.09
C ALA A 106 -5.35 7.40 -1.75
N GLN A 107 -5.81 7.37 -0.49
CA GLN A 107 -6.91 8.23 -0.01
C GLN A 107 -6.58 9.73 -0.15
N ILE A 108 -5.34 10.12 0.19
CA ILE A 108 -4.90 11.52 0.01
C ILE A 108 -4.88 11.89 -1.47
N ILE A 109 -4.34 11.03 -2.34
CA ILE A 109 -4.31 11.30 -3.79
C ILE A 109 -5.75 11.47 -4.29
N ALA A 110 -6.62 10.50 -4.04
CA ALA A 110 -7.99 10.50 -4.57
C ALA A 110 -8.87 11.62 -3.98
N GLY A 111 -8.65 12.01 -2.72
CA GLY A 111 -9.45 13.06 -2.08
C GLY A 111 -8.99 14.48 -2.42
N ARG A 112 -7.69 14.70 -2.71
CA ARG A 112 -7.13 16.02 -3.02
C ARG A 112 -6.88 16.27 -4.50
N HIS A 113 -6.71 15.18 -5.28
CA HIS A 113 -6.42 15.20 -6.70
C HIS A 113 -7.33 14.20 -7.44
N PRO A 114 -8.67 14.34 -7.33
CA PRO A 114 -9.62 13.38 -7.90
C PRO A 114 -9.45 13.22 -9.42
N GLU A 115 -8.97 14.22 -10.12
CA GLU A 115 -8.68 14.22 -11.55
C GLU A 115 -7.50 13.31 -11.92
N ARG A 116 -6.70 12.86 -10.95
CA ARG A 116 -5.53 12.00 -11.17
C ARG A 116 -5.87 10.51 -10.99
N VAL A 117 -7.09 10.17 -10.53
CA VAL A 117 -7.47 8.81 -10.15
C VAL A 117 -8.71 8.34 -10.91
N ARG A 118 -8.51 7.47 -11.89
CA ARG A 118 -9.59 6.86 -12.68
C ARG A 118 -10.39 5.84 -11.86
N ARG A 119 -9.71 4.88 -11.24
CA ARG A 119 -10.26 3.91 -10.30
C ARG A 119 -9.36 3.78 -9.08
N LEU A 120 -9.98 3.57 -7.93
CA LEU A 120 -9.27 3.47 -6.65
C LEU A 120 -9.50 2.11 -6.01
N ILE A 121 -8.42 1.44 -5.58
CA ILE A 121 -8.50 0.22 -4.76
C ILE A 121 -7.79 0.47 -3.44
N LEU A 122 -8.53 0.31 -2.36
CA LEU A 122 -8.06 0.49 -0.98
C LEU A 122 -7.98 -0.87 -0.29
N GLY A 123 -6.77 -1.41 -0.15
CA GLY A 123 -6.52 -2.72 0.44
C GLY A 123 -6.02 -2.65 1.88
N CYS A 124 -6.56 -3.47 2.79
CA CYS A 124 -6.12 -3.63 4.19
C CYS A 124 -5.70 -2.30 4.85
N THR A 125 -6.49 -1.25 4.68
CA THR A 125 -6.18 0.12 5.10
C THR A 125 -7.27 0.71 6.01
N SER A 126 -7.02 1.90 6.56
CA SER A 126 -7.94 2.61 7.44
C SER A 126 -7.99 4.10 7.09
N PRO A 127 -9.05 4.81 7.49
CA PRO A 127 -9.10 6.26 7.33
C PRO A 127 -8.12 7.01 8.24
N GLY A 128 -7.59 6.34 9.30
CA GLY A 128 -6.80 6.99 10.34
C GLY A 128 -7.65 7.87 11.26
N GLY A 129 -6.97 8.78 11.98
CA GLY A 129 -7.61 9.71 12.91
C GLY A 129 -8.45 9.02 14.00
N ASP A 130 -9.36 9.81 14.59
CA ASP A 130 -10.23 9.33 15.68
C ASP A 130 -11.33 8.37 15.21
N HIS A 131 -11.57 8.27 13.91
CA HIS A 131 -12.61 7.42 13.32
C HIS A 131 -12.10 6.03 12.93
N GLY A 132 -10.79 5.87 12.74
CA GLY A 132 -10.18 4.60 12.38
C GLY A 132 -10.04 3.67 13.57
N PHE A 133 -10.31 2.37 13.37
CA PHE A 133 -9.98 1.35 14.35
C PHE A 133 -8.48 1.06 14.35
N GLU A 134 -7.86 1.28 15.49
CA GLU A 134 -6.45 0.98 15.70
C GLU A 134 -6.26 -0.47 16.18
N ARG A 135 -5.07 -1.03 15.86
CA ARG A 135 -4.68 -2.35 16.36
C ARG A 135 -4.68 -2.39 17.89
N SER A 136 -5.00 -3.55 18.44
CA SER A 136 -5.06 -3.74 19.89
C SER A 136 -3.69 -3.55 20.56
N ASP A 137 -3.70 -3.27 21.88
CA ASP A 137 -2.47 -3.20 22.68
C ASP A 137 -1.68 -4.51 22.68
N ALA A 138 -2.37 -5.65 22.54
CA ALA A 138 -1.70 -6.96 22.41
C ALA A 138 -0.87 -7.03 21.13
N VAL A 139 -1.42 -6.59 20.00
CA VAL A 139 -0.70 -6.49 18.72
C VAL A 139 0.44 -5.47 18.81
N ARG A 140 0.21 -4.31 19.43
CA ARG A 140 1.29 -3.31 19.62
C ARG A 140 2.45 -3.88 20.43
N ARG A 141 2.16 -4.60 21.53
CA ARG A 141 3.20 -5.23 22.36
C ARG A 141 3.95 -6.33 21.62
N SER A 142 3.28 -7.15 20.82
CA SER A 142 3.95 -8.22 20.04
C SER A 142 4.95 -7.67 19.03
N LEU A 143 4.66 -6.51 18.45
CA LEU A 143 5.55 -5.82 17.51
C LEU A 143 6.67 -5.01 18.20
N GLY A 144 6.44 -4.54 19.42
CA GLY A 144 7.37 -3.72 20.21
C GLY A 144 8.37 -4.51 21.04
N GLN A 145 8.54 -5.80 20.80
CA GLN A 145 9.49 -6.64 21.54
C GLN A 145 10.93 -6.21 21.29
N LEU A 146 11.78 -6.28 22.33
CA LEU A 146 13.22 -5.98 22.24
C LEU A 146 13.96 -7.02 21.39
N ASP A 147 13.50 -8.26 21.42
CA ASP A 147 13.98 -9.32 20.52
C ASP A 147 13.44 -9.07 19.11
N ARG A 148 14.34 -8.68 18.20
CA ARG A 148 14.01 -8.38 16.80
C ARG A 148 13.45 -9.60 16.05
N GLU A 149 13.94 -10.79 16.39
CA GLU A 149 13.45 -12.02 15.77
C GLU A 149 12.04 -12.36 16.23
N ALA A 150 11.75 -12.20 17.52
CA ALA A 150 10.39 -12.36 18.04
C ALA A 150 9.41 -11.32 17.44
N ALA A 151 9.83 -10.06 17.33
CA ALA A 151 9.03 -9.03 16.68
C ALA A 151 8.79 -9.34 15.19
N ARG A 152 9.79 -9.88 14.48
CA ARG A 152 9.67 -10.31 13.08
C ARG A 152 8.69 -11.50 12.95
N ARG A 153 8.79 -12.51 13.82
CA ARG A 153 7.83 -13.63 13.84
C ARG A 153 6.40 -13.12 14.07
N ALA A 154 6.20 -12.26 15.07
CA ALA A 154 4.90 -11.65 15.33
C ALA A 154 4.35 -10.89 14.11
N LEU A 155 5.18 -10.11 13.43
CA LEU A 155 4.77 -9.43 12.19
C LEU A 155 4.37 -10.44 11.11
N THR A 156 5.17 -11.50 10.90
CA THR A 156 4.87 -12.54 9.91
C THR A 156 3.52 -13.20 10.18
N GLU A 157 3.22 -13.51 11.44
CA GLU A 157 1.93 -14.09 11.86
C GLU A 157 0.75 -13.11 11.71
N LEU A 158 0.98 -11.80 11.75
CA LEU A 158 -0.04 -10.80 11.46
C LEU A 158 -0.31 -10.65 9.96
N MET A 159 0.73 -10.90 9.14
CA MET A 159 0.65 -10.79 7.69
C MET A 159 -0.04 -11.99 7.05
N TYR A 160 0.28 -13.21 7.49
CA TYR A 160 -0.10 -14.47 6.84
C TYR A 160 -0.73 -15.45 7.81
N THR A 161 -1.54 -16.39 7.28
CA THR A 161 -2.12 -17.47 8.10
C THR A 161 -1.06 -18.52 8.46
N PRO A 162 -1.24 -19.26 9.58
CA PRO A 162 -0.32 -20.35 9.94
C PRO A 162 -0.25 -21.46 8.88
N ALA A 163 -1.37 -21.73 8.20
CA ALA A 163 -1.43 -22.74 7.15
C ALA A 163 -0.53 -22.36 5.97
N TRP A 164 -0.59 -21.10 5.52
CA TRP A 164 0.23 -20.61 4.43
C TRP A 164 1.73 -20.59 4.81
N LEU A 165 2.05 -20.14 6.02
CA LEU A 165 3.43 -20.10 6.52
C LEU A 165 4.08 -21.49 6.64
N ALA A 166 3.30 -22.54 6.88
CA ALA A 166 3.81 -23.92 6.92
C ALA A 166 4.32 -24.40 5.56
N GLU A 167 3.79 -23.84 4.47
CA GLU A 167 4.15 -24.21 3.09
C GLU A 167 5.11 -23.20 2.44
N HIS A 168 5.24 -21.99 3.00
CA HIS A 168 6.01 -20.88 2.45
C HIS A 168 7.00 -20.33 3.48
N ALA A 169 8.21 -20.90 3.48
CA ALA A 169 9.24 -20.54 4.49
C ALA A 169 9.84 -19.13 4.33
N GLY A 170 9.48 -18.40 3.26
CA GLY A 170 10.07 -17.09 2.96
C GLY A 170 11.41 -17.14 2.22
N PRO A 171 12.11 -16.04 2.06
CA PRO A 171 11.80 -14.73 2.62
C PRO A 171 10.56 -14.09 2.00
N HIS A 172 9.75 -13.37 2.82
CA HIS A 172 8.58 -12.62 2.36
C HIS A 172 8.95 -11.16 2.12
N GLN A 173 8.58 -10.63 0.97
CA GLN A 173 8.93 -9.24 0.56
C GLN A 173 8.12 -8.18 1.31
N THR A 174 7.05 -8.59 1.98
CA THR A 174 6.16 -7.71 2.76
C THR A 174 6.65 -7.39 4.18
N MET A 175 7.85 -7.82 4.53
CA MET A 175 8.38 -7.73 5.90
C MET A 175 9.22 -6.46 6.18
N GLY A 176 9.11 -5.46 5.33
CA GLY A 176 9.87 -4.21 5.40
C GLY A 176 11.15 -4.24 4.58
N ASP A 177 11.58 -3.06 4.16
CA ASP A 177 12.85 -2.87 3.47
C ASP A 177 14.02 -3.10 4.45
N PRO A 178 14.89 -4.11 4.21
CA PRO A 178 16.00 -4.42 5.09
C PRO A 178 17.05 -3.30 5.15
N ASP A 179 17.18 -2.53 4.06
CA ASP A 179 18.18 -1.46 3.92
C ASP A 179 17.66 -0.08 4.35
N MET A 180 16.44 -0.03 4.88
CA MET A 180 15.85 1.20 5.37
C MET A 180 16.54 1.69 6.65
N PRO A 181 17.09 2.92 6.70
CA PRO A 181 17.73 3.43 7.89
C PRO A 181 16.73 3.71 9.02
N ASP A 182 17.18 3.59 10.26
CA ASP A 182 16.32 3.72 11.45
C ASP A 182 15.57 5.06 11.53
N HIS A 183 16.19 6.17 11.08
CA HIS A 183 15.52 7.47 11.08
C HIS A 183 14.31 7.46 10.12
N ALA A 184 14.46 6.90 8.92
CA ALA A 184 13.39 6.81 7.94
C ALA A 184 12.28 5.87 8.43
N ARG A 185 12.63 4.74 9.06
CA ARG A 185 11.66 3.83 9.69
C ARG A 185 10.79 4.53 10.72
N ARG A 186 11.39 5.35 11.60
CA ARG A 186 10.64 6.15 12.59
C ARG A 186 9.74 7.20 11.90
N LEU A 187 10.23 7.84 10.84
CA LEU A 187 9.44 8.83 10.09
C LEU A 187 8.25 8.18 9.36
N HIS A 188 8.40 6.98 8.79
CA HIS A 188 7.28 6.21 8.22
C HIS A 188 6.24 5.82 9.29
N LEU A 189 6.70 5.34 10.46
CA LEU A 189 5.81 5.02 11.58
C LEU A 189 4.99 6.24 11.99
N ARG A 190 5.64 7.40 12.11
CA ARG A 190 4.99 8.66 12.46
C ARG A 190 3.99 9.10 11.39
N ALA A 191 4.40 9.13 10.13
CA ALA A 191 3.52 9.49 9.01
C ALA A 191 2.26 8.61 8.95
N SER A 192 2.43 7.32 9.21
CA SER A 192 1.31 6.38 9.28
C SER A 192 0.41 6.61 10.49
N ALA A 193 0.98 6.92 11.66
CA ALA A 193 0.21 7.17 12.89
C ALA A 193 -0.54 8.51 12.88
N GLU A 194 0.01 9.53 12.20
CA GLU A 194 -0.60 10.86 12.09
C GLU A 194 -1.57 10.99 10.90
N HIS A 195 -1.77 9.91 10.12
CA HIS A 195 -2.70 9.93 9.00
C HIS A 195 -4.14 10.13 9.48
N ASP A 196 -4.84 11.07 8.85
CA ASP A 196 -6.28 11.26 8.99
C ASP A 196 -6.86 11.74 7.65
N ALA A 197 -7.66 10.89 7.02
CA ALA A 197 -8.33 11.21 5.76
C ALA A 197 -9.86 11.27 5.90
N TRP A 198 -10.41 11.18 7.12
CA TRP A 198 -11.84 11.04 7.34
C TRP A 198 -12.68 12.09 6.61
N ASP A 199 -12.27 13.35 6.69
CA ASP A 199 -12.99 14.46 6.05
C ASP A 199 -12.74 14.54 4.53
N LEU A 200 -11.73 13.84 4.00
CA LEU A 200 -11.45 13.77 2.57
C LEU A 200 -12.25 12.67 1.87
N LEU A 201 -12.64 11.59 2.57
CA LEU A 201 -13.29 10.43 1.97
C LEU A 201 -14.56 10.79 1.17
N PRO A 202 -15.45 11.71 1.62
CA PRO A 202 -16.63 12.10 0.84
C PRO A 202 -16.31 12.84 -0.47
N ALA A 203 -15.10 13.37 -0.62
CA ALA A 203 -14.65 14.05 -1.85
C ALA A 203 -14.07 13.10 -2.90
N ILE A 204 -13.86 11.83 -2.56
CA ILE A 204 -13.37 10.82 -3.50
C ILE A 204 -14.47 10.54 -4.53
N GLY A 205 -14.24 10.97 -5.76
CA GLY A 205 -15.20 10.84 -6.88
C GLY A 205 -14.94 9.64 -7.78
N SER A 206 -13.77 9.01 -7.68
CA SER A 206 -13.41 7.83 -8.48
C SER A 206 -14.20 6.60 -8.04
N GLN A 207 -14.51 5.71 -9.00
CA GLN A 207 -15.01 4.38 -8.64
C GLN A 207 -14.03 3.73 -7.65
N THR A 208 -14.54 3.28 -6.50
CA THR A 208 -13.70 2.77 -5.41
C THR A 208 -14.07 1.35 -5.04
N LEU A 209 -13.05 0.49 -4.90
CA LEU A 209 -13.14 -0.83 -4.31
C LEU A 209 -12.37 -0.83 -2.97
N VAL A 210 -13.04 -1.19 -1.90
CA VAL A 210 -12.41 -1.48 -0.60
C VAL A 210 -12.27 -2.99 -0.49
N LEU A 211 -11.03 -3.49 -0.27
CA LEU A 211 -10.71 -4.91 -0.23
C LEU A 211 -9.91 -5.25 1.04
N HIS A 212 -10.39 -6.20 1.85
CA HIS A 212 -9.80 -6.47 3.16
C HIS A 212 -9.94 -7.94 3.55
N GLY A 213 -9.00 -8.46 4.33
CA GLY A 213 -9.11 -9.78 4.95
C GLY A 213 -9.96 -9.74 6.22
N THR A 214 -10.83 -10.74 6.43
CA THR A 214 -11.70 -10.78 7.62
C THR A 214 -10.92 -10.96 8.92
N ASP A 215 -9.74 -11.61 8.86
CA ASP A 215 -8.91 -11.93 10.01
C ASP A 215 -7.72 -10.96 10.18
N ASP A 216 -7.76 -9.83 9.47
CA ASP A 216 -6.75 -8.78 9.63
C ASP A 216 -6.94 -8.05 10.97
N VAL A 217 -6.03 -8.33 11.91
CA VAL A 217 -5.93 -7.66 13.21
C VAL A 217 -4.75 -6.67 13.27
N PHE A 218 -3.89 -6.68 12.24
CA PHE A 218 -2.79 -5.72 12.10
C PHE A 218 -3.30 -4.34 11.68
N ASN A 219 -4.21 -4.31 10.69
CA ASN A 219 -5.07 -3.17 10.41
C ASN A 219 -6.51 -3.65 10.49
N PRO A 220 -7.22 -3.44 11.62
CA PRO A 220 -8.46 -4.14 11.92
C PRO A 220 -9.47 -4.12 10.77
N ALA A 221 -10.01 -5.29 10.44
CA ALA A 221 -10.97 -5.49 9.35
C ALA A 221 -12.21 -4.56 9.45
N ALA A 222 -12.54 -4.11 10.67
CA ALA A 222 -13.62 -3.14 10.92
C ALA A 222 -13.41 -1.77 10.22
N ASN A 223 -12.19 -1.47 9.76
CA ASN A 223 -11.93 -0.26 8.98
C ASN A 223 -12.52 -0.32 7.56
N ALA A 224 -12.69 -1.50 7.00
CA ALA A 224 -13.16 -1.65 5.62
C ALA A 224 -14.59 -1.14 5.42
N PRO A 225 -15.60 -1.52 6.25
CA PRO A 225 -16.93 -0.94 6.13
C PRO A 225 -16.95 0.58 6.39
N LEU A 226 -16.13 1.11 7.29
CA LEU A 226 -16.05 2.57 7.50
C LEU A 226 -15.66 3.32 6.21
N LEU A 227 -14.64 2.81 5.51
CA LEU A 227 -14.20 3.38 4.23
C LEU A 227 -15.31 3.27 3.17
N ALA A 228 -15.92 2.08 3.06
CA ALA A 228 -16.95 1.82 2.05
C ALA A 228 -18.23 2.65 2.28
N GLU A 229 -18.61 2.89 3.53
CA GLU A 229 -19.78 3.72 3.89
C GLU A 229 -19.51 5.21 3.66
N ARG A 230 -18.26 5.65 3.87
CA ARG A 230 -17.90 7.07 3.81
C ARG A 230 -17.55 7.56 2.41
N ILE A 231 -17.06 6.67 1.54
CA ILE A 231 -16.71 7.01 0.15
C ILE A 231 -17.95 6.78 -0.74
N PRO A 232 -18.44 7.81 -1.45
CA PRO A 232 -19.64 7.69 -2.27
C PRO A 232 -19.52 6.58 -3.33
N GLY A 233 -20.46 5.62 -3.33
CA GLY A 233 -20.51 4.55 -4.31
C GLY A 233 -19.41 3.49 -4.21
N ALA A 234 -18.64 3.47 -3.12
CA ALA A 234 -17.61 2.46 -2.94
C ALA A 234 -18.21 1.05 -2.80
N ARG A 235 -17.52 0.09 -3.42
CA ARG A 235 -17.83 -1.35 -3.31
C ARG A 235 -16.95 -1.94 -2.21
N LEU A 236 -17.53 -2.80 -1.37
CA LEU A 236 -16.81 -3.54 -0.33
C LEU A 236 -16.68 -5.00 -0.74
N SER A 237 -15.46 -5.55 -0.64
CA SER A 237 -15.21 -6.98 -0.77
C SER A 237 -14.33 -7.46 0.39
N MET A 238 -14.74 -8.53 1.06
CA MET A 238 -14.00 -9.14 2.16
C MET A 238 -13.48 -10.51 1.73
N ILE A 239 -12.22 -10.79 2.03
CA ILE A 239 -11.60 -12.11 1.80
C ILE A 239 -11.65 -12.90 3.11
N GLU A 240 -12.48 -13.92 3.14
CA GLU A 240 -12.72 -14.74 4.33
C GLU A 240 -11.46 -15.46 4.79
N GLY A 241 -11.15 -15.39 6.08
CA GLY A 241 -9.98 -16.02 6.71
C GLY A 241 -8.64 -15.35 6.38
N ALA A 242 -8.62 -14.35 5.50
CA ALA A 242 -7.38 -13.70 5.11
C ALA A 242 -6.90 -12.70 6.16
N ARG A 243 -5.59 -12.67 6.34
CA ARG A 243 -4.89 -11.68 7.17
C ARG A 243 -4.42 -10.49 6.33
N HIS A 244 -3.44 -9.73 6.84
CA HIS A 244 -3.04 -8.45 6.25
C HIS A 244 -2.50 -8.57 4.81
N ALA A 245 -1.72 -9.60 4.51
CA ALA A 245 -1.15 -9.86 3.18
C ALA A 245 -2.10 -10.67 2.27
N TYR A 246 -3.42 -10.45 2.36
CA TYR A 246 -4.42 -11.14 1.56
C TYR A 246 -4.12 -11.16 0.06
N PHE A 247 -3.52 -10.10 -0.46
CA PHE A 247 -3.22 -9.93 -1.89
C PHE A 247 -2.19 -10.94 -2.38
N GLU A 248 -1.30 -11.43 -1.52
CA GLU A 248 -0.29 -12.45 -1.82
C GLU A 248 -0.80 -13.85 -1.46
N GLU A 249 -1.23 -14.07 -0.22
CA GLU A 249 -1.69 -15.36 0.27
C GLU A 249 -2.96 -15.83 -0.45
N PHE A 250 -3.94 -14.96 -0.59
CA PHE A 250 -5.22 -15.24 -1.26
C PHE A 250 -5.26 -14.69 -2.69
N ARG A 251 -4.11 -14.65 -3.37
CA ARG A 251 -3.93 -14.14 -4.75
C ARG A 251 -4.98 -14.69 -5.72
N ALA A 252 -5.29 -15.99 -5.60
CA ALA A 252 -6.27 -16.64 -6.47
C ALA A 252 -7.71 -16.10 -6.32
N GLN A 253 -8.04 -15.49 -5.18
CA GLN A 253 -9.33 -14.84 -4.93
C GLN A 253 -9.24 -13.33 -5.16
N ALA A 254 -8.24 -12.68 -4.59
CA ALA A 254 -8.07 -11.23 -4.62
C ALA A 254 -7.72 -10.70 -6.03
N GLY A 255 -6.87 -11.41 -6.77
CA GLY A 255 -6.43 -11.01 -8.11
C GLY A 255 -7.58 -10.82 -9.09
N PRO A 256 -8.46 -11.80 -9.29
CA PRO A 256 -9.65 -11.65 -10.16
C PRO A 256 -10.56 -10.49 -9.73
N ILE A 257 -10.84 -10.31 -8.43
CA ILE A 257 -11.66 -9.21 -7.92
C ILE A 257 -11.07 -7.85 -8.34
N VAL A 258 -9.74 -7.70 -8.18
CA VAL A 258 -9.02 -6.47 -8.57
C VAL A 258 -9.06 -6.28 -10.09
N LEU A 259 -8.76 -7.33 -10.88
CA LEU A 259 -8.72 -7.24 -12.34
C LEU A 259 -10.09 -6.96 -12.95
N ASP A 260 -11.17 -7.58 -12.46
CA ASP A 260 -12.54 -7.34 -12.89
C ASP A 260 -12.96 -5.90 -12.59
N PHE A 261 -12.63 -5.40 -11.40
CA PHE A 261 -12.90 -4.02 -11.04
C PHE A 261 -12.12 -3.03 -11.95
N LEU A 262 -10.86 -3.30 -12.24
CA LEU A 262 -10.05 -2.48 -13.16
C LEU A 262 -10.55 -2.56 -14.60
N ALA A 263 -11.18 -3.66 -15.01
CA ALA A 263 -11.82 -3.80 -16.33
C ALA A 263 -13.17 -3.05 -16.43
N GLY A 264 -13.74 -2.61 -15.30
CA GLY A 264 -15.04 -1.91 -15.27
C GLY A 264 -16.24 -2.84 -15.22
N CYS A 265 -16.04 -4.06 -14.72
CA CYS A 265 -17.06 -5.08 -14.54
C CYS A 265 -17.75 -5.00 -13.16
#